data_54b8860ac4ed8c62772c736d917cf3e2
#
_entry.id   54b8860ac4ed8c62772c736d917cf3e2
#
_cell.length_a   1.000
_cell.length_b   1.000
_cell.length_c   1.000
_cell.angle_alpha   90.00
_cell.angle_beta   90.00
_cell.angle_gamma   90.00
#
_symmetry.space_group_name_H-M   'P 1'
#
loop_
_entity.id
_entity.type
_entity.pdbx_description
1 polymer ?
#
loop_
_entity_poly.entity_id
_entity_poly.type
_entity_poly.pdbx_seq_one_letter_code
_entity_poly.pdbx_strand_id
1 'polypeptide(L)'
;MFATIYLPNFYLQAAMRHQPPYRGTAVPAVGLAGILPALLDPADETSAGPTNKMSVPQPVALIEEQENKPVIIQLNHAAESAGIRKGMTPSQALARCLRVVIKTRERAREKSINEILIQHAFTLSPFVESTAPGVCTIQFGRQPSGLSGQTGFAKVSRVIEQLAECEITAQAGIAHLPDASYLAAHLAQPVLEIDDTKKFLAPLPIETLAIALS
;
A
#
# COMPACT_ATOMS: atom_id res chain seq x y z
N MET A 1 -14.28 -17.87 -11.58
CA MET A 1 -14.25 -16.99 -10.41
C MET A 1 -12.99 -16.14 -10.49
N PHE A 2 -13.07 -14.88 -10.16
CA PHE A 2 -11.97 -13.94 -10.21
C PHE A 2 -11.77 -13.30 -8.85
N ALA A 3 -10.53 -12.94 -8.54
CA ALA A 3 -10.21 -12.04 -7.45
C ALA A 3 -9.37 -10.89 -7.98
N THR A 4 -9.65 -9.68 -7.51
CA THR A 4 -8.80 -8.52 -7.77
C THR A 4 -8.21 -8.06 -6.46
N ILE A 5 -6.88 -7.86 -6.42
CA ILE A 5 -6.19 -7.24 -5.29
C ILE A 5 -5.83 -5.82 -5.70
N TYR A 6 -6.17 -4.86 -4.85
CA TYR A 6 -5.96 -3.44 -5.04
C TYR A 6 -5.18 -2.84 -3.88
N LEU A 7 -4.18 -2.04 -4.17
CA LEU A 7 -3.40 -1.29 -3.19
C LEU A 7 -3.87 0.17 -3.14
N PRO A 8 -4.67 0.57 -2.14
CA PRO A 8 -5.13 1.96 -2.01
C PRO A 8 -3.95 2.91 -1.86
N ASN A 9 -4.03 4.08 -2.51
CA ASN A 9 -2.93 5.06 -2.50
C ASN A 9 -1.56 4.45 -2.86
N PHE A 10 -1.52 3.58 -3.87
CA PHE A 10 -0.35 2.82 -4.29
C PHE A 10 0.95 3.63 -4.33
N TYR A 11 0.94 4.78 -5.02
CA TYR A 11 2.14 5.62 -5.15
C TYR A 11 2.60 6.21 -3.81
N LEU A 12 1.65 6.54 -2.93
CA LEU A 12 1.96 7.03 -1.58
C LEU A 12 2.55 5.91 -0.73
N GLN A 13 1.99 4.70 -0.77
CA GLN A 13 2.55 3.55 -0.08
C GLN A 13 3.98 3.27 -0.57
N ALA A 14 4.23 3.35 -1.88
CA ALA A 14 5.56 3.18 -2.46
C ALA A 14 6.56 4.23 -1.94
N ALA A 15 6.15 5.48 -1.86
CA ALA A 15 7.01 6.56 -1.37
C ALA A 15 7.25 6.51 0.15
N MET A 16 6.33 5.92 0.92
CA MET A 16 6.42 5.80 2.38
C MET A 16 7.28 4.62 2.83
N ARG A 17 7.41 3.60 2.00
CA ARG A 17 8.12 2.37 2.36
C ARG A 17 9.58 2.65 2.63
N HIS A 18 10.04 2.30 3.81
CA HIS A 18 11.46 2.31 4.13
C HIS A 18 12.17 1.25 3.26
N GLN A 19 13.21 1.66 2.53
CA GLN A 19 14.09 0.67 1.93
C GLN A 19 14.70 -0.16 3.07
N PRO A 20 14.62 -1.50 3.04
CA PRO A 20 15.55 -2.28 3.85
C PRO A 20 16.97 -1.82 3.47
N PRO A 21 17.89 -1.70 4.43
CA PRO A 21 19.25 -1.29 4.13
C PRO A 21 19.74 -2.23 3.02
N TYR A 22 20.14 -1.62 1.90
CA TYR A 22 20.73 -2.33 0.78
C TYR A 22 21.83 -3.21 1.35
N ARG A 23 21.65 -4.52 1.41
CA ARG A 23 22.73 -5.46 1.64
C ARG A 23 23.59 -5.50 0.37
N GLY A 24 24.20 -4.36 0.09
CA GLY A 24 25.35 -4.31 -0.77
C GLY A 24 26.38 -5.21 -0.12
N THR A 25 26.87 -6.16 -0.88
CA THR A 25 28.05 -6.96 -0.56
C THR A 25 29.07 -6.06 0.12
N ALA A 26 29.23 -6.24 1.44
CA ALA A 26 30.23 -5.53 2.21
C ALA A 26 31.59 -5.90 1.59
N VAL A 27 32.18 -4.97 0.87
CA VAL A 27 33.60 -5.01 0.58
C VAL A 27 34.27 -4.91 1.96
N PRO A 28 35.07 -5.90 2.37
CA PRO A 28 35.74 -5.81 3.67
C PRO A 28 36.65 -4.60 3.67
N ALA A 29 36.30 -3.59 4.45
CA ALA A 29 37.23 -2.51 4.75
C ALA A 29 38.39 -3.11 5.53
N VAL A 30 39.53 -3.21 4.85
CA VAL A 30 40.82 -3.57 5.45
C VAL A 30 41.12 -2.51 6.51
N GLY A 31 41.45 -3.00 7.71
CA GLY A 31 41.57 -2.23 8.92
C GLY A 31 42.59 -1.09 8.90
N LEU A 32 42.29 -0.11 9.71
CA LEU A 32 43.30 0.69 10.41
C LEU A 32 42.89 0.71 11.88
N ALA A 33 43.61 -0.13 12.64
CA ALA A 33 43.62 -0.10 14.08
C ALA A 33 44.31 1.18 14.56
N GLY A 34 43.80 1.81 15.58
CA GLY A 34 44.57 2.76 16.32
C GLY A 34 43.75 3.75 17.16
N ILE A 35 43.78 3.46 18.46
CA ILE A 35 43.81 4.41 19.58
C ILE A 35 42.46 4.86 20.14
N LEU A 36 42.09 4.17 21.24
CA LEU A 36 41.30 4.66 22.37
C LEU A 36 42.05 5.81 23.13
N PRO A 37 41.34 6.70 23.85
CA PRO A 37 41.15 6.35 25.26
C PRO A 37 39.71 6.52 25.77
N ALA A 38 39.41 5.66 26.73
CA ALA A 38 38.31 5.76 27.65
C ALA A 38 38.40 6.97 28.55
N LEU A 39 37.24 7.56 28.93
CA LEU A 39 37.04 8.07 30.29
C LEU A 39 35.58 8.48 30.52
N LEU A 40 35.00 7.83 31.53
CA LEU A 40 34.04 8.29 32.54
C LEU A 40 32.53 8.32 32.19
N ASP A 41 31.85 7.33 32.81
CA ASP A 41 30.54 7.46 33.45
C ASP A 41 30.54 8.56 34.53
N PRO A 42 29.37 9.00 35.08
CA PRO A 42 28.20 8.19 35.42
C PRO A 42 26.83 8.87 35.29
N ALA A 43 25.80 7.95 35.26
CA ALA A 43 24.49 8.07 35.90
C ALA A 43 23.71 9.40 35.80
N ASP A 44 22.58 9.34 35.09
CA ASP A 44 21.30 9.75 35.70
C ASP A 44 20.15 8.90 35.18
N GLU A 45 19.69 8.03 36.06
CA GLU A 45 18.41 7.35 35.93
C GLU A 45 17.30 8.40 36.06
N THR A 46 16.59 8.64 34.96
CA THR A 46 15.24 9.17 35.06
C THR A 46 14.30 8.28 34.29
N SER A 47 13.74 7.35 35.01
CA SER A 47 12.59 6.52 34.68
C SER A 47 11.44 7.40 34.22
N ALA A 48 11.32 7.62 32.93
CA ALA A 48 10.10 8.07 32.29
C ALA A 48 9.40 6.85 31.71
N GLY A 49 8.36 6.39 32.38
CA GLY A 49 7.49 5.31 31.96
C GLY A 49 6.97 5.53 30.52
N PRO A 50 6.54 4.46 29.82
CA PRO A 50 6.03 4.56 28.47
C PRO A 50 4.73 5.35 28.48
N THR A 51 4.83 6.65 28.33
CA THR A 51 3.69 7.49 27.98
C THR A 51 3.27 7.02 26.58
N ASN A 52 2.17 6.32 26.52
CA ASN A 52 1.47 5.91 25.31
C ASN A 52 1.03 7.19 24.58
N LYS A 53 1.97 7.88 23.94
CA LYS A 53 1.68 9.01 23.06
C LYS A 53 0.90 8.41 21.90
N MET A 54 -0.41 8.59 21.90
CA MET A 54 -1.21 8.46 20.68
C MET A 54 -0.49 9.29 19.63
N SER A 55 0.31 8.62 18.77
CA SER A 55 1.00 9.30 17.68
C SER A 55 -0.07 9.78 16.73
N VAL A 56 -0.33 11.08 16.74
CA VAL A 56 -1.20 11.71 15.75
C VAL A 56 -0.60 11.37 14.38
N PRO A 57 -1.37 10.73 13.48
CA PRO A 57 -0.85 10.34 12.18
C PRO A 57 -0.26 11.56 11.46
N GLN A 58 1.00 11.46 11.05
CA GLN A 58 1.68 12.56 10.39
C GLN A 58 1.03 12.83 9.02
N PRO A 59 0.67 14.09 8.70
CA PRO A 59 0.18 14.45 7.37
C PRO A 59 1.26 14.21 6.30
N VAL A 60 0.94 13.42 5.28
CA VAL A 60 1.85 13.10 4.18
C VAL A 60 1.17 13.36 2.85
N ALA A 61 1.88 14.01 1.93
CA ALA A 61 1.45 14.28 0.57
C ALA A 61 2.52 13.83 -0.42
N LEU A 62 2.09 13.22 -1.52
CA LEU A 62 2.93 12.80 -2.61
C LEU A 62 2.80 13.77 -3.76
N ILE A 63 3.92 14.25 -4.28
CA ILE A 63 3.97 15.13 -5.45
C ILE A 63 4.52 14.42 -6.67
N GLU A 64 4.02 14.86 -7.83
CA GLU A 64 4.57 14.55 -9.15
C GLU A 64 4.75 15.84 -9.93
N GLU A 65 5.77 15.90 -10.75
CA GLU A 65 6.02 17.04 -11.63
C GLU A 65 5.12 16.94 -12.86
N GLN A 66 4.19 17.87 -13.00
CA GLN A 66 3.30 17.99 -14.14
C GLN A 66 3.54 19.34 -14.81
N GLU A 67 3.82 19.35 -16.12
CA GLU A 67 4.07 20.58 -16.90
C GLU A 67 5.08 21.55 -16.23
N ASN A 68 6.18 21.01 -15.69
CA ASN A 68 7.21 21.74 -14.92
C ASN A 68 6.70 22.37 -13.61
N LYS A 69 5.57 21.89 -13.07
CA LYS A 69 5.06 22.32 -11.76
C LYS A 69 4.82 21.11 -10.88
N PRO A 70 5.36 21.07 -9.66
CA PRO A 70 5.04 20.01 -8.71
C PRO A 70 3.62 20.17 -8.20
N VAL A 71 2.81 19.11 -8.33
CA VAL A 71 1.43 19.06 -7.82
C VAL A 71 1.23 17.82 -6.94
N ILE A 72 0.35 17.94 -5.97
CA ILE A 72 -0.03 16.81 -5.09
C ILE A 72 -0.95 15.88 -5.86
N ILE A 73 -0.55 14.62 -5.98
CA ILE A 73 -1.30 13.56 -6.67
C ILE A 73 -1.98 12.60 -5.69
N GLN A 74 -1.36 12.33 -4.54
CA GLN A 74 -1.93 11.49 -3.47
C GLN A 74 -1.59 12.07 -2.10
N LEU A 75 -2.43 11.76 -1.11
CA LEU A 75 -2.26 12.20 0.28
C LEU A 75 -2.92 11.21 1.23
N ASN A 76 -2.46 11.17 2.48
CA ASN A 76 -3.10 10.37 3.52
C ASN A 76 -4.25 11.13 4.19
N HIS A 77 -5.08 10.40 4.93
CA HIS A 77 -6.24 10.97 5.63
C HIS A 77 -5.86 12.14 6.57
N ALA A 78 -4.70 12.09 7.22
CA ALA A 78 -4.24 13.17 8.09
C ALA A 78 -3.98 14.48 7.31
N ALA A 79 -3.43 14.38 6.09
CA ALA A 79 -3.24 15.52 5.21
C ALA A 79 -4.58 16.06 4.68
N GLU A 80 -5.51 15.16 4.34
CA GLU A 80 -6.89 15.55 3.95
C GLU A 80 -7.62 16.30 5.05
N SER A 81 -7.53 15.78 6.28
CA SER A 81 -8.11 16.41 7.47
C SER A 81 -7.48 17.78 7.79
N ALA A 82 -6.20 17.97 7.44
CA ALA A 82 -5.52 19.26 7.53
C ALA A 82 -5.90 20.26 6.41
N GLY A 83 -6.84 19.88 5.55
CA GLY A 83 -7.33 20.74 4.46
C GLY A 83 -6.48 20.72 3.19
N ILE A 84 -5.51 19.81 3.09
CA ILE A 84 -4.74 19.63 1.87
C ILE A 84 -5.58 18.84 0.85
N ARG A 85 -5.42 19.14 -0.44
CA ARG A 85 -6.18 18.52 -1.53
C ARG A 85 -5.26 18.17 -2.70
N LYS A 86 -5.65 17.16 -3.49
CA LYS A 86 -5.01 16.84 -4.77
C LYS A 86 -5.02 18.07 -5.69
N GLY A 87 -3.98 18.24 -6.50
CA GLY A 87 -3.79 19.40 -7.39
C GLY A 87 -3.18 20.63 -6.74
N MET A 88 -3.05 20.70 -5.41
CA MET A 88 -2.33 21.78 -4.76
C MET A 88 -0.83 21.69 -5.00
N THR A 89 -0.16 22.86 -5.01
CA THR A 89 1.31 22.91 -5.01
C THR A 89 1.87 22.63 -3.61
N PRO A 90 3.16 22.25 -3.48
CA PRO A 90 3.82 22.09 -2.19
C PRO A 90 3.71 23.32 -1.28
N SER A 91 3.85 24.52 -1.85
CA SER A 91 3.74 25.77 -1.09
C SER A 91 2.34 25.99 -0.53
N GLN A 92 1.30 25.66 -1.30
CA GLN A 92 -0.09 25.72 -0.83
C GLN A 92 -0.37 24.70 0.27
N ALA A 93 0.21 23.50 0.18
CA ALA A 93 0.09 22.49 1.22
C ALA A 93 0.78 22.91 2.52
N LEU A 94 1.98 23.45 2.43
CA LEU A 94 2.72 23.97 3.59
C LEU A 94 2.01 25.16 4.25
N ALA A 95 1.36 26.03 3.46
CA ALA A 95 0.54 27.12 4.00
C ALA A 95 -0.69 26.61 4.80
N ARG A 96 -1.20 25.41 4.46
CA ARG A 96 -2.31 24.77 5.18
C ARG A 96 -1.83 24.00 6.41
N CYS A 97 -0.71 23.32 6.30
CA CYS A 97 -0.15 22.50 7.36
C CYS A 97 1.39 22.49 7.31
N LEU A 98 2.03 23.21 8.23
CA LEU A 98 3.49 23.28 8.33
C LEU A 98 4.14 21.92 8.65
N ARG A 99 3.39 20.97 9.22
CA ARG A 99 3.89 19.64 9.57
C ARG A 99 3.75 18.63 8.43
N VAL A 100 3.24 19.02 7.27
CA VAL A 100 3.07 18.09 6.16
C VAL A 100 4.43 17.61 5.65
N VAL A 101 4.57 16.30 5.52
CA VAL A 101 5.73 15.68 4.87
C VAL A 101 5.41 15.54 3.38
N ILE A 102 6.22 16.18 2.56
CA ILE A 102 6.10 16.09 1.11
C ILE A 102 7.10 15.06 0.61
N LYS A 103 6.60 14.05 -0.10
CA LYS A 103 7.37 12.99 -0.75
C LYS A 103 7.26 13.14 -2.26
N THR A 104 8.33 12.78 -2.97
CA THR A 104 8.34 12.71 -4.42
C THR A 104 8.09 11.28 -4.88
N ARG A 105 7.46 11.13 -6.00
CA ARG A 105 7.20 9.83 -6.62
C ARG A 105 8.50 9.12 -7.02
N GLU A 106 8.63 7.85 -6.69
CA GLU A 106 9.83 7.04 -6.97
C GLU A 106 9.45 5.76 -7.74
N ARG A 107 9.61 5.78 -9.05
CA ARG A 107 9.22 4.66 -9.95
C ARG A 107 9.88 3.33 -9.60
N ALA A 108 11.11 3.35 -9.09
CA ALA A 108 11.80 2.12 -8.69
C ALA A 108 11.09 1.44 -7.51
N ARG A 109 10.60 2.20 -6.54
CA ARG A 109 9.82 1.69 -5.40
C ARG A 109 8.45 1.19 -5.84
N GLU A 110 7.80 1.90 -6.75
CA GLU A 110 6.52 1.48 -7.34
C GLU A 110 6.66 0.10 -8.01
N LYS A 111 7.70 -0.08 -8.82
CA LYS A 111 8.01 -1.36 -9.45
C LYS A 111 8.22 -2.47 -8.41
N SER A 112 9.00 -2.21 -7.36
CA SER A 112 9.27 -3.19 -6.31
C SER A 112 8.00 -3.63 -5.57
N ILE A 113 7.10 -2.69 -5.22
CA ILE A 113 5.82 -3.05 -4.58
C ILE A 113 4.93 -3.83 -5.54
N ASN A 114 4.87 -3.42 -6.79
CA ASN A 114 4.07 -4.13 -7.79
C ASN A 114 4.59 -5.56 -8.01
N GLU A 115 5.90 -5.77 -8.00
CA GLU A 115 6.52 -7.11 -8.07
C GLU A 115 6.12 -7.96 -6.85
N ILE A 116 6.14 -7.40 -5.65
CA ILE A 116 5.69 -8.09 -4.43
C ILE A 116 4.23 -8.49 -4.55
N LEU A 117 3.35 -7.56 -4.99
CA LEU A 117 1.93 -7.84 -5.21
C LEU A 117 1.74 -9.02 -6.16
N ILE A 118 2.41 -9.00 -7.31
CA ILE A 118 2.31 -10.05 -8.33
C ILE A 118 2.85 -11.39 -7.82
N GLN A 119 3.96 -11.40 -7.08
CA GLN A 119 4.50 -12.62 -6.47
C GLN A 119 3.50 -13.27 -5.50
N HIS A 120 2.83 -12.48 -4.65
CA HIS A 120 1.80 -12.99 -3.76
C HIS A 120 0.56 -13.46 -4.54
N ALA A 121 0.16 -12.76 -5.59
CA ALA A 121 -0.94 -13.17 -6.45
C ALA A 121 -0.69 -14.53 -7.12
N PHE A 122 0.54 -14.82 -7.56
CA PHE A 122 0.91 -16.13 -8.13
C PHE A 122 0.80 -17.29 -7.14
N THR A 123 0.79 -17.04 -5.83
CA THR A 123 0.51 -18.11 -4.84
C THR A 123 -0.94 -18.57 -4.87
N LEU A 124 -1.85 -17.76 -5.40
CA LEU A 124 -3.29 -18.06 -5.51
C LEU A 124 -3.62 -18.81 -6.81
N SER A 125 -3.02 -18.40 -7.91
CA SER A 125 -3.26 -18.97 -9.25
C SER A 125 -2.12 -18.62 -10.19
N PRO A 126 -1.81 -19.47 -11.19
CA PRO A 126 -0.87 -19.11 -12.26
C PRO A 126 -1.44 -18.08 -13.26
N PHE A 127 -2.75 -17.85 -13.24
CA PHE A 127 -3.42 -16.90 -14.13
C PHE A 127 -3.61 -15.56 -13.43
N VAL A 128 -2.55 -14.73 -13.50
CA VAL A 128 -2.50 -13.38 -12.90
C VAL A 128 -2.25 -12.37 -13.99
N GLU A 129 -3.04 -11.32 -14.00
CA GLU A 129 -2.89 -10.15 -14.87
C GLU A 129 -2.58 -8.91 -14.03
N SER A 130 -1.53 -8.17 -14.39
CA SER A 130 -1.27 -6.84 -13.84
C SER A 130 -2.16 -5.84 -14.56
N THR A 131 -3.33 -5.56 -13.98
CA THR A 131 -4.37 -4.75 -14.62
C THR A 131 -4.01 -3.26 -14.63
N ALA A 132 -3.42 -2.78 -13.54
CA ALA A 132 -2.95 -1.40 -13.39
C ALA A 132 -1.85 -1.34 -12.32
N PRO A 133 -1.13 -0.20 -12.19
CA PRO A 133 -0.18 -0.01 -11.08
C PRO A 133 -0.85 -0.22 -9.72
N GLY A 134 -0.36 -1.20 -8.95
CA GLY A 134 -0.95 -1.56 -7.66
C GLY A 134 -2.26 -2.34 -7.75
N VAL A 135 -2.60 -2.89 -8.92
CA VAL A 135 -3.81 -3.71 -9.12
C VAL A 135 -3.45 -4.97 -9.89
N CYS A 136 -3.88 -6.11 -9.41
CA CYS A 136 -3.80 -7.36 -10.14
C CYS A 136 -5.11 -8.12 -10.10
N THR A 137 -5.47 -8.73 -11.23
CA THR A 137 -6.63 -9.60 -11.37
C THR A 137 -6.17 -11.04 -11.50
N ILE A 138 -6.79 -11.93 -10.75
CA ILE A 138 -6.44 -13.33 -10.61
C ILE A 138 -7.63 -14.16 -11.07
N GLN A 139 -7.41 -15.08 -12.01
CA GLN A 139 -8.44 -16.05 -12.40
C GLN A 139 -8.19 -17.36 -11.67
N PHE A 140 -9.16 -17.80 -10.88
CA PHE A 140 -9.14 -19.14 -10.30
C PHE A 140 -9.55 -20.18 -11.35
N GLY A 141 -8.73 -21.22 -11.52
CA GLY A 141 -9.10 -22.36 -12.33
C GLY A 141 -10.37 -23.06 -11.78
N ARG A 142 -11.06 -23.85 -12.61
CA ARG A 142 -12.11 -24.74 -12.14
C ARG A 142 -11.49 -25.73 -11.16
N GLN A 143 -11.80 -25.59 -9.89
CA GLN A 143 -11.47 -26.65 -8.93
C GLN A 143 -12.41 -27.83 -9.20
N PRO A 144 -11.89 -29.06 -9.33
CA PRO A 144 -12.74 -30.23 -9.35
C PRO A 144 -13.50 -30.29 -8.02
N SER A 145 -14.83 -30.34 -8.12
CA SER A 145 -15.74 -30.54 -6.99
C SER A 145 -15.33 -31.81 -6.24
N GLY A 146 -14.73 -31.68 -5.07
CA GLY A 146 -14.39 -32.84 -4.24
C GLY A 146 -13.18 -32.72 -3.34
N LEU A 147 -12.30 -31.77 -3.54
CA LEU A 147 -11.21 -31.51 -2.61
C LEU A 147 -11.64 -30.35 -1.69
N SER A 148 -11.93 -30.68 -0.45
CA SER A 148 -12.13 -29.78 0.70
C SER A 148 -10.92 -28.88 0.87
N GLY A 149 -10.78 -27.86 0.02
CA GLY A 149 -9.77 -26.84 0.09
C GLY A 149 -10.39 -25.54 0.60
N GLN A 150 -9.61 -24.78 1.30
CA GLN A 150 -9.95 -23.44 1.77
C GLN A 150 -10.73 -22.68 0.69
N THR A 151 -11.85 -22.07 1.05
CA THR A 151 -12.63 -21.22 0.14
C THR A 151 -11.74 -20.17 -0.51
N GLY A 152 -12.05 -19.71 -1.72
CA GLY A 152 -11.30 -18.66 -2.40
C GLY A 152 -11.09 -17.44 -1.49
N PHE A 153 -12.11 -17.12 -0.70
CA PHE A 153 -12.06 -16.07 0.34
C PHE A 153 -10.90 -16.28 1.34
N ALA A 154 -10.77 -17.45 1.95
CA ALA A 154 -9.73 -17.71 2.95
C ALA A 154 -8.31 -17.60 2.36
N LYS A 155 -8.13 -18.05 1.12
CA LYS A 155 -6.83 -17.94 0.44
C LYS A 155 -6.47 -16.47 0.14
N VAL A 156 -7.43 -15.69 -0.35
CA VAL A 156 -7.25 -14.26 -0.63
C VAL A 156 -7.01 -13.49 0.67
N SER A 157 -7.78 -13.74 1.73
CA SER A 157 -7.58 -13.11 3.04
C SER A 157 -6.18 -13.34 3.57
N ARG A 158 -5.65 -14.56 3.45
CA ARG A 158 -4.29 -14.87 3.87
C ARG A 158 -3.23 -14.08 3.06
N VAL A 159 -3.44 -13.88 1.77
CA VAL A 159 -2.54 -13.05 0.96
C VAL A 159 -2.60 -11.60 1.40
N ILE A 160 -3.79 -11.07 1.72
CA ILE A 160 -3.93 -9.71 2.26
C ILE A 160 -3.17 -9.56 3.59
N GLU A 161 -3.25 -10.55 4.49
CA GLU A 161 -2.50 -10.57 5.75
C GLU A 161 -0.98 -10.61 5.49
N GLN A 162 -0.51 -11.44 4.57
CA GLN A 162 0.92 -11.49 4.20
C GLN A 162 1.43 -10.17 3.60
N LEU A 163 0.61 -9.49 2.79
CA LEU A 163 0.95 -8.15 2.29
C LEU A 163 1.02 -7.14 3.45
N ALA A 164 0.14 -7.24 4.44
CA ALA A 164 0.17 -6.38 5.62
C ALA A 164 1.43 -6.63 6.48
N GLU A 165 1.91 -7.88 6.62
CA GLU A 165 3.20 -8.20 7.23
C GLU A 165 4.38 -7.55 6.50
N CYS A 166 4.22 -7.33 5.19
CA CYS A 166 5.17 -6.59 4.37
C CYS A 166 4.95 -5.06 4.42
N GLU A 167 4.15 -4.53 5.36
CA GLU A 167 3.78 -3.12 5.45
C GLU A 167 3.06 -2.57 4.19
N ILE A 168 2.36 -3.44 3.47
CA ILE A 168 1.57 -3.08 2.28
C ILE A 168 0.09 -3.22 2.63
N THR A 169 -0.62 -2.09 2.64
CA THR A 169 -2.08 -2.11 2.78
C THR A 169 -2.71 -2.54 1.48
N ALA A 170 -3.52 -3.59 1.53
CA ALA A 170 -4.19 -4.14 0.37
C ALA A 170 -5.67 -4.41 0.65
N GLN A 171 -6.48 -4.37 -0.38
CA GLN A 171 -7.90 -4.72 -0.39
C GLN A 171 -8.15 -5.73 -1.50
N ALA A 172 -9.15 -6.59 -1.35
CA ALA A 172 -9.47 -7.57 -2.38
C ALA A 172 -10.98 -7.73 -2.60
N GLY A 173 -11.35 -7.88 -3.85
CA GLY A 173 -12.70 -8.24 -4.26
C GLY A 173 -12.73 -9.59 -4.96
N ILE A 174 -13.72 -10.40 -4.65
CA ILE A 174 -13.94 -11.73 -5.24
C ILE A 174 -15.31 -11.76 -5.90
N ALA A 175 -15.37 -12.18 -7.16
CA ALA A 175 -16.63 -12.27 -7.90
C ALA A 175 -16.55 -13.29 -9.04
N HIS A 176 -17.70 -13.55 -9.66
CA HIS A 176 -17.76 -14.40 -10.86
C HIS A 176 -17.25 -13.73 -12.13
N LEU A 177 -17.29 -12.38 -12.17
CA LEU A 177 -16.84 -11.55 -13.29
C LEU A 177 -15.62 -10.70 -12.88
N PRO A 178 -14.65 -10.48 -13.77
CA PRO A 178 -13.46 -9.68 -13.47
C PRO A 178 -13.81 -8.24 -13.08
N ASP A 179 -14.71 -7.58 -13.83
CA ASP A 179 -15.12 -6.20 -13.54
C ASP A 179 -15.81 -6.06 -12.19
N ALA A 180 -16.63 -7.05 -11.82
CA ALA A 180 -17.27 -7.06 -10.51
C ALA A 180 -16.25 -7.28 -9.38
N SER A 181 -15.24 -8.12 -9.58
CA SER A 181 -14.15 -8.30 -8.61
C SER A 181 -13.30 -7.06 -8.47
N TYR A 182 -13.04 -6.34 -9.57
CA TYR A 182 -12.34 -5.06 -9.58
C TYR A 182 -13.10 -4.01 -8.76
N LEU A 183 -14.38 -3.82 -9.02
CA LEU A 183 -15.22 -2.87 -8.28
C LEU A 183 -15.32 -3.25 -6.80
N ALA A 184 -15.49 -4.56 -6.51
CA ALA A 184 -15.51 -5.06 -5.15
C ALA A 184 -14.21 -4.76 -4.40
N ALA A 185 -13.05 -4.89 -5.06
CA ALA A 185 -11.76 -4.61 -4.44
C ALA A 185 -11.64 -3.16 -3.96
N HIS A 186 -12.21 -2.21 -4.70
CA HIS A 186 -12.20 -0.79 -4.32
C HIS A 186 -13.15 -0.45 -3.17
N LEU A 187 -14.16 -1.29 -2.92
CA LEU A 187 -15.16 -1.11 -1.86
C LEU A 187 -14.91 -2.04 -0.65
N ALA A 188 -13.92 -2.93 -0.75
CA ALA A 188 -13.61 -3.93 0.26
C ALA A 188 -13.01 -3.34 1.54
N GLN A 189 -13.24 -4.03 2.70
CA GLN A 189 -12.62 -3.72 3.99
C GLN A 189 -12.36 -5.01 4.80
N PRO A 190 -11.22 -5.69 4.66
CA PRO A 190 -10.25 -5.64 3.57
C PRO A 190 -10.61 -6.55 2.39
N VAL A 191 -11.52 -7.53 2.57
CA VAL A 191 -11.93 -8.49 1.53
C VAL A 191 -13.45 -8.51 1.39
N LEU A 192 -13.93 -8.44 0.15
CA LEU A 192 -15.35 -8.50 -0.19
C LEU A 192 -15.59 -9.58 -1.23
N GLU A 193 -16.41 -10.56 -0.89
CA GLU A 193 -16.87 -11.61 -1.82
C GLU A 193 -18.29 -11.31 -2.30
N ILE A 194 -18.51 -11.44 -3.59
CA ILE A 194 -19.79 -11.17 -4.27
C ILE A 194 -20.28 -12.43 -4.93
N ASP A 195 -21.40 -12.98 -4.43
CA ASP A 195 -22.09 -14.11 -5.04
C ASP A 195 -23.01 -13.67 -6.18
N ASP A 196 -23.76 -12.59 -5.98
CA ASP A 196 -24.73 -12.06 -6.94
C ASP A 196 -24.35 -10.63 -7.36
N THR A 197 -23.76 -10.52 -8.54
CA THR A 197 -23.33 -9.24 -9.12
C THR A 197 -24.48 -8.24 -9.28
N LYS A 198 -25.70 -8.71 -9.61
CA LYS A 198 -26.85 -7.80 -9.80
C LYS A 198 -27.28 -7.18 -8.48
N LYS A 199 -27.37 -7.99 -7.43
CA LYS A 199 -27.71 -7.49 -6.08
C LYS A 199 -26.65 -6.57 -5.53
N PHE A 200 -25.39 -6.82 -5.85
CA PHE A 200 -24.27 -5.96 -5.44
C PHE A 200 -24.33 -4.60 -6.15
N LEU A 201 -24.56 -4.58 -7.46
CA LEU A 201 -24.54 -3.35 -8.24
C LEU A 201 -25.80 -2.48 -8.04
N ALA A 202 -26.97 -3.08 -7.77
CA ALA A 202 -28.24 -2.37 -7.69
C ALA A 202 -28.27 -1.18 -6.72
N PRO A 203 -27.68 -1.25 -5.50
CA PRO A 203 -27.67 -0.12 -4.56
C PRO A 203 -26.55 0.90 -4.81
N LEU A 204 -25.57 0.60 -5.70
CA LEU A 204 -24.43 1.47 -5.91
C LEU A 204 -24.80 2.69 -6.75
N PRO A 205 -24.35 3.89 -6.35
CA PRO A 205 -24.50 5.07 -7.18
C PRO A 205 -23.69 4.94 -8.46
N ILE A 206 -24.16 5.54 -9.55
CA ILE A 206 -23.52 5.42 -10.87
C ILE A 206 -22.09 5.98 -10.87
N GLU A 207 -21.81 6.93 -10.00
CA GLU A 207 -20.47 7.53 -9.80
C GLU A 207 -19.44 6.51 -9.35
N THR A 208 -19.88 5.40 -8.72
CA THR A 208 -18.98 4.30 -8.33
C THR A 208 -18.33 3.65 -9.55
N LEU A 209 -18.98 3.68 -10.70
CA LEU A 209 -18.41 3.18 -11.96
C LEU A 209 -17.27 4.05 -12.47
N ALA A 210 -17.16 5.30 -12.04
CA ALA A 210 -16.03 6.17 -12.38
C ALA A 210 -14.71 5.67 -11.78
N ILE A 211 -14.74 4.85 -10.73
CA ILE A 211 -13.56 4.20 -10.15
C ILE A 211 -12.88 3.29 -11.19
N ALA A 212 -13.67 2.65 -12.06
CA ALA A 212 -13.16 1.76 -13.09
C ALA A 212 -12.53 2.49 -14.29
N LEU A 213 -12.69 3.81 -14.38
CA LEU A 213 -12.24 4.64 -15.50
C LEU A 213 -11.05 5.55 -15.14
N SER A 214 -10.61 5.56 -13.89
CA SER A 214 -9.50 6.37 -13.35
C SER A 214 -8.21 5.56 -13.19
#